data_9440d5700aa9cb63f5dd010582ae9418
#
_entry.id   9440d5700aa9cb63f5dd010582ae9418
#
_cell.length_a   1.000
_cell.length_b   1.000
_cell.length_c   1.000
_cell.angle_alpha   90.00
_cell.angle_beta   90.00
_cell.angle_gamma   90.00
#
_symmetry.space_group_name_H-M   'P 1'
#
loop_
_entity.id
_entity.type
_entity.pdbx_description
1 polymer ?
#
loop_
_entity_poly.entity_id
_entity_poly.type
_entity_poly.pdbx_seq_one_letter_code
_entity_poly.pdbx_strand_id
1 'polypeptide(L)' 'MKKPYYKELPLFHLYDSNLSGSQKLLMTLLLIDDTYDMYTLSCLAKRPTEEVVSDLKELKKQGYLQDR' A
#
# COMPACT_ATOMS: atom_id res chain seq x y z
N MET A 1 3.93 -3.56 8.96
CA MET A 1 4.26 -3.57 7.54
C MET A 1 5.44 -2.68 7.26
N LYS A 2 6.16 -2.96 6.18
CA LYS A 2 7.27 -2.12 5.76
C LYS A 2 6.77 -0.87 5.07
N LYS A 3 7.56 0.20 5.11
CA LYS A 3 7.24 1.43 4.40
C LYS A 3 7.29 1.20 2.89
N PRO A 4 6.47 1.93 2.12
CA PRO A 4 6.52 1.84 0.67
C PRO A 4 7.88 2.26 0.10
N TYR A 5 8.14 1.82 -1.11
CA TYR A 5 9.39 2.09 -1.81
C TYR A 5 9.68 3.60 -1.96
N TYR A 6 8.66 4.42 -2.18
CA TYR A 6 8.81 5.85 -2.46
C TYR A 6 8.90 6.70 -1.19
N LYS A 7 9.60 6.23 -0.18
CA LYS A 7 9.65 6.92 1.11
C LYS A 7 10.31 8.31 1.06
N GLU A 8 11.20 8.53 0.10
CA GLU A 8 11.90 9.82 -0.04
C GLU A 8 11.08 10.86 -0.79
N LEU A 9 10.16 10.39 -1.64
CA LEU A 9 9.21 11.23 -2.34
C LEU A 9 7.82 10.63 -2.07
N PRO A 10 7.28 10.88 -0.87
CA PRO A 10 6.15 10.11 -0.34
C PRO A 10 4.93 10.01 -1.26
N LEU A 11 4.65 11.02 -2.04
CA LEU A 11 3.47 11.01 -2.90
C LEU A 11 3.78 10.70 -4.36
N PHE A 12 5.02 10.32 -4.66
CA PHE A 12 5.44 10.03 -6.03
C PHE A 12 4.62 8.89 -6.63
N HIS A 13 4.26 7.89 -5.82
CA HIS A 13 3.46 6.76 -6.29
C HIS A 13 2.11 7.16 -6.89
N LEU A 14 1.58 8.33 -6.52
CA LEU A 14 0.31 8.79 -7.07
C LEU A 14 0.37 9.05 -8.57
N TYR A 15 1.56 9.26 -9.10
CA TYR A 15 1.78 9.47 -10.53
C TYR A 15 2.11 8.19 -11.30
N ASP A 16 2.22 7.06 -10.60
CA ASP A 16 2.62 5.80 -11.24
C ASP A 16 1.41 5.15 -11.91
N SER A 17 1.43 5.10 -13.24
CA SER A 17 0.33 4.54 -14.04
C SER A 17 0.20 3.03 -13.90
N ASN A 18 1.19 2.35 -13.32
CA ASN A 18 1.14 0.91 -13.11
C ASN A 18 0.35 0.53 -11.85
N LEU A 19 0.00 1.51 -11.03
CA LEU A 19 -0.75 1.27 -9.80
C LEU A 19 -2.22 1.60 -10.00
N SER A 20 -3.10 0.74 -9.48
CA SER A 20 -4.53 1.04 -9.43
C SER A 20 -4.81 2.08 -8.34
N GLY A 21 -6.01 2.67 -8.38
CA GLY A 21 -6.41 3.63 -7.35
C GLY A 21 -6.37 3.04 -5.95
N SER A 22 -6.80 1.78 -5.79
CA SER A 22 -6.78 1.12 -4.48
C SER A 22 -5.35 0.85 -4.00
N GLN A 23 -4.44 0.51 -4.90
CA GLN A 23 -3.04 0.32 -4.56
C GLN A 23 -2.39 1.63 -4.15
N LYS A 24 -2.69 2.72 -4.85
CA LYS A 24 -2.20 4.05 -4.48
C LYS A 24 -2.70 4.46 -3.09
N LEU A 25 -3.97 4.17 -2.79
CA LEU A 25 -4.52 4.45 -1.47
C LEU A 25 -3.79 3.67 -0.39
N LEU A 26 -3.55 2.37 -0.60
CA LEU A 26 -2.84 1.55 0.38
C LEU A 26 -1.42 2.07 0.62
N MET A 27 -0.70 2.44 -0.43
CA MET A 27 0.64 3.00 -0.27
C MET A 27 0.60 4.32 0.50
N THR A 28 -0.39 5.16 0.24
CA THR A 28 -0.56 6.41 0.98
C THR A 28 -0.79 6.15 2.46
N LEU A 29 -1.67 5.20 2.79
CA LEU A 29 -1.94 4.84 4.18
C LEU A 29 -0.68 4.32 4.88
N LEU A 30 0.10 3.48 4.20
CA LEU A 30 1.34 2.95 4.76
C LEU A 30 2.42 4.02 4.94
N LEU A 31 2.39 5.08 4.14
CA LEU A 31 3.29 6.22 4.34
C LEU A 31 2.90 7.02 5.58
N ILE A 32 1.61 7.07 5.89
CA ILE A 32 1.13 7.74 7.10
C ILE A 32 1.54 6.95 8.33
N ASP A 33 1.31 5.62 8.32
CA ASP A 33 1.66 4.76 9.43
C ASP A 33 1.87 3.34 8.92
N ASP A 34 3.11 2.88 8.89
CA ASP A 34 3.46 1.55 8.39
C ASP A 34 3.18 0.43 9.40
N THR A 35 2.62 0.77 10.56
CA THR A 35 2.23 -0.21 11.57
C THR A 35 0.76 -0.65 11.44
N TYR A 36 -0.01 -0.07 10.53
CA TYR A 36 -1.40 -0.48 10.33
C TYR A 36 -1.46 -1.98 10.02
N ASP A 37 -2.34 -2.68 10.72
CA ASP A 37 -2.58 -4.09 10.44
C ASP A 37 -3.60 -4.24 9.29
N MET A 38 -3.81 -5.49 8.88
CA MET A 38 -4.66 -5.78 7.74
C MET A 38 -6.12 -5.34 7.98
N TYR A 39 -6.60 -5.53 9.20
CA TYR A 39 -7.96 -5.13 9.55
C TYR A 39 -8.12 -3.61 9.47
N THR A 40 -7.18 -2.87 10.05
CA THR A 40 -7.22 -1.42 10.02
C THR A 40 -7.16 -0.89 8.59
N LEU A 41 -6.26 -1.47 7.77
CA LEU A 41 -6.17 -1.07 6.36
C LEU A 41 -7.48 -1.33 5.61
N SER A 42 -8.13 -2.47 5.85
CA SER A 42 -9.39 -2.77 5.18
C SER A 42 -10.49 -1.78 5.60
N CYS A 43 -10.52 -1.39 6.86
CA CYS A 43 -11.49 -0.41 7.36
C CYS A 43 -11.24 0.98 6.75
N LEU A 44 -9.99 1.42 6.71
CA LEU A 44 -9.65 2.72 6.17
C LEU A 44 -9.86 2.79 4.66
N ALA A 45 -9.55 1.72 3.95
CA ALA A 45 -9.75 1.64 2.51
C ALA A 45 -11.20 1.34 2.13
N LYS A 46 -12.03 0.94 3.08
CA LYS A 46 -13.43 0.53 2.87
C LYS A 46 -13.53 -0.60 1.86
N ARG A 47 -12.66 -1.61 2.02
CA ARG A 47 -12.60 -2.76 1.12
C ARG A 47 -12.47 -4.05 1.92
N PRO A 48 -12.95 -5.19 1.37
CA PRO A 48 -12.77 -6.47 2.03
C PRO A 48 -11.30 -6.81 2.29
N THR A 49 -11.04 -7.50 3.40
CA THR A 49 -9.67 -7.85 3.78
C THR A 49 -8.94 -8.64 2.70
N GLU A 50 -9.62 -9.59 2.05
CA GLU A 50 -8.99 -10.39 1.00
C GLU A 50 -8.55 -9.56 -0.20
N GLU A 51 -9.26 -8.47 -0.53
CA GLU A 51 -8.82 -7.57 -1.59
C GLU A 51 -7.59 -6.77 -1.17
N VAL A 52 -7.56 -6.32 0.08
CA VAL A 52 -6.40 -5.62 0.63
C VAL A 52 -5.18 -6.54 0.64
N VAL A 53 -5.34 -7.78 1.07
CA VAL A 53 -4.26 -8.77 1.06
C VAL A 53 -3.74 -8.99 -0.35
N SER A 54 -4.64 -9.13 -1.32
CA SER A 54 -4.26 -9.31 -2.72
C SER A 54 -3.45 -8.14 -3.26
N ASP A 55 -3.91 -6.91 -2.98
CA ASP A 55 -3.20 -5.71 -3.43
C ASP A 55 -1.82 -5.61 -2.78
N LEU A 56 -1.71 -5.92 -1.48
CA LEU A 56 -0.41 -5.87 -0.79
C LEU A 56 0.56 -6.89 -1.34
N LYS A 57 0.09 -8.10 -1.66
CA LYS A 57 0.93 -9.13 -2.29
C LYS A 57 1.44 -8.66 -3.64
N GLU A 58 0.58 -8.03 -4.44
CA GLU A 58 0.97 -7.53 -5.75
C GLU A 58 1.97 -6.39 -5.62
N LEU A 59 1.78 -5.49 -4.66
CA LEU A 59 2.72 -4.40 -4.42
C LEU A 59 4.10 -4.92 -4.02
N LYS A 60 4.16 -5.96 -3.18
CA LYS A 60 5.42 -6.59 -2.82
C LYS A 60 6.07 -7.27 -4.02
N LYS A 61 5.29 -7.99 -4.81
CA LYS A 61 5.78 -8.69 -6.00
C LYS A 61 6.41 -7.72 -7.00
N GLN A 62 5.83 -6.55 -7.16
CA GLN A 62 6.31 -5.54 -8.09
C GLN A 62 7.40 -4.65 -7.50
N GLY A 63 7.76 -4.84 -6.24
CA GLY A 63 8.84 -4.09 -5.60
C GLY A 63 8.45 -2.76 -4.98
N TYR A 64 7.17 -2.43 -4.91
CA TYR A 64 6.72 -1.17 -4.28
C TYR A 64 6.79 -1.23 -2.77
N LEU A 65 6.66 -2.41 -2.18
CA LEU A 65 6.80 -2.62 -0.74
C LEU A 65 8.00 -3.54 -0.50
N GLN A 66 8.71 -3.27 0.59
CA GLN A 66 9.88 -4.07 0.95
C GLN A 66 9.48 -5.17 1.91
N ASP A 67 10.11 -6.34 1.76
CA ASP A 67 10.00 -7.42 2.73
C ASP A 67 10.99 -7.21 3.86
N ARG A 68 10.68 -7.80 5.00
CA ARG A 68 11.58 -7.79 6.14
C ARG A 68 12.72 -8.77 5.95
#